data_b7401f27dfd3d4355b04a857563e0a8b
#
_entry.id   b7401f27dfd3d4355b04a857563e0a8b
#
_cell.length_a   1.000
_cell.length_b   1.000
_cell.length_c   1.000
_cell.angle_alpha   90.00
_cell.angle_beta   90.00
_cell.angle_gamma   90.00
#
_symmetry.space_group_name_H-M   'P 1'
#
loop_
_entity.id
_entity.type
_entity.pdbx_description
1 polymer ?
#
loop_
_entity_poly.entity_id
_entity_poly.type
_entity_poly.pdbx_seq_one_letter_code
_entity_poly.pdbx_strand_id
1 'polypeptide(L)'
;MFLDDSFRKWARIRDFVPPFGIKGQDNLIKAILSATKDYRLTPALDSLSCRRCIIVGNGGVLANKSLGLKIDDYDVVVRLNSAPVKGFEKDVGGKTTLRITYPEGAIQKMEQYEKDSLFVLAGFKWQDFKWLKYIVYKEKVSASDGFWKSVATRVPREPHEIRILNPYFIQEAAFSFIGLPFNNGLMGRGNIPTLGSVAITMALHNCDEVAVAGFGYDMSSPNAPLHYYENIKMSAIKEVIPSLKDQESSVFKPGEQLQGSSTLKPSLPLQRKCKLQQHPGSGGATCVCLACGSLPGNTH
;
A
#
# COMPACT_ATOMS: atom_id res chain seq x y z
N MET A 1 -7.18 5.94 -8.30
CA MET A 1 -6.58 4.92 -7.42
C MET A 1 -6.20 3.65 -8.18
N PHE A 2 -7.08 3.06 -8.93
CA PHE A 2 -6.87 1.80 -9.66
C PHE A 2 -6.78 2.01 -11.16
N LEU A 3 -6.23 1.03 -11.90
CA LEU A 3 -6.29 1.01 -13.36
C LEU A 3 -7.75 0.83 -13.82
N ASP A 4 -8.12 1.54 -14.87
CA ASP A 4 -9.40 1.48 -15.54
C ASP A 4 -9.22 1.28 -17.06
N ASP A 5 -10.30 1.23 -17.82
CA ASP A 5 -10.29 1.02 -19.27
C ASP A 5 -9.54 2.11 -20.05
N SER A 6 -9.32 3.27 -19.44
CA SER A 6 -8.59 4.37 -20.07
C SER A 6 -7.07 4.25 -19.94
N PHE A 7 -6.54 3.19 -19.28
CA PHE A 7 -5.12 3.03 -18.96
C PHE A 7 -4.18 3.27 -20.15
N ARG A 8 -4.59 2.94 -21.35
CA ARG A 8 -3.80 3.15 -22.58
C ARG A 8 -3.60 4.63 -22.95
N LYS A 9 -4.45 5.51 -22.46
CA LYS A 9 -4.38 6.96 -22.70
C LYS A 9 -3.30 7.64 -21.83
N TRP A 10 -2.84 6.96 -20.79
CA TRP A 10 -1.89 7.50 -19.83
C TRP A 10 -0.45 7.22 -20.28
N ALA A 11 0.14 8.11 -21.09
CA ALA A 11 1.51 7.97 -21.59
C ALA A 11 2.51 7.68 -20.46
N ARG A 12 2.32 8.29 -19.29
CA ARG A 12 3.18 8.16 -18.11
C ARG A 12 3.30 6.73 -17.59
N ILE A 13 2.29 5.88 -17.77
CA ILE A 13 2.34 4.46 -17.37
C ILE A 13 2.46 3.51 -18.56
N ARG A 14 1.92 3.91 -19.72
CA ARG A 14 1.93 3.11 -20.94
C ARG A 14 3.32 2.82 -21.46
N ASP A 15 4.21 3.81 -21.37
CA ASP A 15 5.52 3.78 -22.03
C ASP A 15 6.62 3.16 -21.16
N PHE A 16 6.33 2.88 -19.88
CA PHE A 16 7.24 2.23 -18.94
C PHE A 16 6.89 0.77 -18.73
N VAL A 17 7.92 -0.07 -18.57
CA VAL A 17 7.75 -1.48 -18.15
C VAL A 17 7.42 -1.56 -16.65
N PRO A 18 6.82 -2.67 -16.17
CA PRO A 18 6.69 -2.89 -14.72
C PRO A 18 8.05 -2.83 -14.01
N PRO A 19 8.13 -2.27 -12.78
CA PRO A 19 7.02 -1.87 -11.90
C PRO A 19 6.43 -0.49 -12.20
N PHE A 20 7.09 0.32 -13.03
CA PHE A 20 6.77 1.73 -13.21
C PHE A 20 5.69 1.99 -14.27
N GLY A 21 5.21 0.95 -14.94
CA GLY A 21 4.17 1.07 -15.94
C GLY A 21 3.68 -0.29 -16.41
N ILE A 22 3.14 -0.30 -17.63
CA ILE A 22 2.42 -1.44 -18.20
C ILE A 22 2.88 -1.82 -19.62
N LYS A 23 3.98 -1.25 -20.09
CA LYS A 23 4.49 -1.50 -21.45
C LYS A 23 4.63 -2.99 -21.72
N GLY A 24 4.06 -3.44 -22.81
CA GLY A 24 4.05 -4.87 -23.20
C GLY A 24 3.01 -5.74 -22.49
N GLN A 25 2.17 -5.15 -21.60
CA GLN A 25 1.15 -5.90 -20.84
C GLN A 25 -0.29 -5.57 -21.27
N ASP A 26 -0.48 -4.79 -22.33
CA ASP A 26 -1.77 -4.24 -22.74
C ASP A 26 -2.88 -5.29 -22.87
N ASN A 27 -2.60 -6.40 -23.59
CA ASN A 27 -3.61 -7.42 -23.83
C ASN A 27 -3.97 -8.18 -22.55
N LEU A 28 -2.97 -8.43 -21.70
CA LEU A 28 -3.13 -9.10 -20.43
C LEU A 28 -3.97 -8.25 -19.45
N ILE A 29 -3.62 -6.98 -19.32
CA ILE A 29 -4.37 -6.03 -18.48
C ILE A 29 -5.79 -5.82 -19.02
N LYS A 30 -5.95 -5.67 -20.33
CA LYS A 30 -7.28 -5.57 -20.95
C LYS A 30 -8.16 -6.78 -20.62
N ALA A 31 -7.61 -7.99 -20.71
CA ALA A 31 -8.33 -9.21 -20.35
C ALA A 31 -8.77 -9.20 -18.89
N ILE A 32 -7.89 -8.82 -17.96
CA ILE A 32 -8.22 -8.73 -16.53
C ILE A 32 -9.33 -7.69 -16.31
N LEU A 33 -9.17 -6.47 -16.81
CA LEU A 33 -10.13 -5.39 -16.62
C LEU A 33 -11.51 -5.71 -17.22
N SER A 34 -11.56 -6.42 -18.34
CA SER A 34 -12.85 -6.85 -18.94
C SER A 34 -13.62 -7.85 -18.08
N ALA A 35 -12.93 -8.60 -17.22
CA ALA A 35 -13.56 -9.51 -16.27
C ALA A 35 -13.89 -8.85 -14.94
N THR A 36 -13.04 -7.96 -14.43
CA THR A 36 -13.26 -7.29 -13.14
C THR A 36 -14.34 -6.22 -13.22
N LYS A 37 -14.40 -5.46 -14.32
CA LYS A 37 -15.44 -4.46 -14.67
C LYS A 37 -15.64 -3.31 -13.67
N ASP A 38 -14.97 -3.32 -12.54
CA ASP A 38 -15.08 -2.31 -11.50
C ASP A 38 -13.70 -1.76 -11.16
N TYR A 39 -13.57 -0.43 -11.11
CA TYR A 39 -12.29 0.30 -11.01
C TYR A 39 -12.29 1.33 -9.88
N ARG A 40 -13.28 1.28 -8.98
CA ARG A 40 -13.47 2.24 -7.89
C ARG A 40 -13.48 1.55 -6.54
N LEU A 41 -13.56 2.35 -5.49
CA LEU A 41 -13.99 1.89 -4.18
C LEU A 41 -15.49 1.55 -4.21
N THR A 42 -16.03 1.12 -3.09
CA THR A 42 -17.48 0.98 -2.99
C THR A 42 -18.17 2.34 -3.12
N PRO A 43 -19.40 2.42 -3.66
CA PRO A 43 -20.12 3.68 -3.80
C PRO A 43 -20.20 4.48 -2.49
N ALA A 44 -20.38 3.80 -1.34
CA ALA A 44 -20.42 4.42 -0.03
C ALA A 44 -19.11 5.15 0.32
N LEU A 45 -17.97 4.56 -0.01
CA LEU A 45 -16.66 5.17 0.24
C LEU A 45 -16.31 6.27 -0.76
N ASP A 46 -16.78 6.13 -2.00
CA ASP A 46 -16.53 7.14 -3.04
C ASP A 46 -17.35 8.43 -2.82
N SER A 47 -18.50 8.33 -2.15
CA SER A 47 -19.36 9.47 -1.84
C SER A 47 -18.97 10.26 -0.59
N LEU A 48 -17.98 9.81 0.18
CA LEU A 48 -17.54 10.51 1.39
C LEU A 48 -16.96 11.90 1.04
N SER A 49 -17.46 12.92 1.71
CA SER A 49 -16.94 14.30 1.60
C SER A 49 -15.57 14.46 2.24
N CYS A 50 -15.30 13.69 3.30
CA CYS A 50 -14.00 13.56 3.94
C CYS A 50 -13.70 12.08 4.14
N ARG A 51 -12.65 11.58 3.50
CA ARG A 51 -12.22 10.17 3.55
C ARG A 51 -10.99 10.06 4.43
N ARG A 52 -11.14 9.37 5.58
CA ARG A 52 -10.06 9.09 6.51
C ARG A 52 -9.50 7.69 6.22
N CYS A 53 -8.22 7.62 5.89
CA CYS A 53 -7.54 6.38 5.54
C CYS A 53 -6.43 6.05 6.55
N ILE A 54 -6.29 4.77 6.88
CA ILE A 54 -5.14 4.29 7.65
C ILE A 54 -4.43 3.18 6.89
N ILE A 55 -3.10 3.27 6.82
CA ILE A 55 -2.25 2.23 6.26
C ILE A 55 -1.65 1.46 7.43
N VAL A 56 -2.00 0.18 7.54
CA VAL A 56 -1.51 -0.71 8.59
C VAL A 56 -0.36 -1.54 8.04
N GLY A 57 0.84 -1.21 8.48
CA GLY A 57 2.06 -1.98 8.20
C GLY A 57 2.13 -3.24 9.05
N ASN A 58 3.22 -3.97 8.90
CA ASN A 58 3.40 -5.29 9.53
C ASN A 58 4.29 -5.24 10.78
N GLY A 59 4.84 -4.08 11.13
CA GLY A 59 5.88 -3.93 12.15
C GLY A 59 5.50 -4.45 13.53
N GLY A 60 6.47 -5.10 14.18
CA GLY A 60 6.34 -5.62 15.55
C GLY A 60 5.99 -4.55 16.59
N VAL A 61 6.19 -3.29 16.28
CA VAL A 61 5.79 -2.14 17.09
C VAL A 61 4.28 -2.10 17.40
N LEU A 62 3.45 -2.80 16.63
CA LEU A 62 2.01 -2.92 16.87
C LEU A 62 1.65 -3.89 18.00
N ALA A 63 2.53 -4.85 18.29
CA ALA A 63 2.25 -5.88 19.29
C ALA A 63 2.00 -5.28 20.67
N ASN A 64 0.92 -5.72 21.33
CA ASN A 64 0.50 -5.28 22.68
C ASN A 64 0.20 -3.78 22.82
N LYS A 65 -0.14 -3.10 21.71
CA LYS A 65 -0.47 -1.66 21.73
C LYS A 65 -1.96 -1.37 21.84
N SER A 66 -2.81 -2.37 21.70
CA SER A 66 -4.29 -2.23 21.80
C SER A 66 -4.86 -1.12 20.90
N LEU A 67 -4.32 -1.01 19.67
CA LEU A 67 -4.72 0.03 18.70
C LEU A 67 -5.94 -0.39 17.85
N GLY A 68 -6.44 -1.61 18.00
CA GLY A 68 -7.44 -2.19 17.12
C GLY A 68 -8.65 -1.30 16.88
N LEU A 69 -9.30 -0.82 17.95
CA LEU A 69 -10.48 0.04 17.85
C LEU A 69 -10.17 1.39 17.15
N LYS A 70 -8.98 1.95 17.38
CA LYS A 70 -8.57 3.19 16.72
C LYS A 70 -8.34 3.00 15.23
N ILE A 71 -7.82 1.83 14.83
CA ILE A 71 -7.62 1.47 13.43
C ILE A 71 -8.98 1.27 12.76
N ASP A 72 -9.91 0.58 13.40
CA ASP A 72 -11.22 0.27 12.86
C ASP A 72 -12.14 1.50 12.71
N ASP A 73 -11.83 2.61 13.38
CA ASP A 73 -12.56 3.89 13.27
C ASP A 73 -12.32 4.62 11.94
N TYR A 74 -11.29 4.27 11.19
CA TYR A 74 -11.01 4.87 9.88
C TYR A 74 -11.99 4.37 8.81
N ASP A 75 -12.32 5.23 7.83
CA ASP A 75 -13.23 4.88 6.73
C ASP A 75 -12.62 3.81 5.84
N VAL A 76 -11.33 3.96 5.52
CA VAL A 76 -10.56 3.04 4.68
C VAL A 76 -9.37 2.49 5.47
N VAL A 77 -9.38 1.20 5.73
CA VAL A 77 -8.27 0.47 6.35
C VAL A 77 -7.53 -0.34 5.29
N VAL A 78 -6.27 0.02 5.04
CA VAL A 78 -5.41 -0.64 4.05
C VAL A 78 -4.42 -1.56 4.75
N ARG A 79 -4.39 -2.83 4.35
CA ARG A 79 -3.43 -3.82 4.86
C ARG A 79 -2.53 -4.34 3.75
N LEU A 80 -1.36 -4.81 4.13
CA LEU A 80 -0.30 -5.17 3.19
C LEU A 80 0.02 -6.66 3.26
N ASN A 81 0.17 -7.29 2.10
CA ASN A 81 0.60 -8.69 1.96
C ASN A 81 -0.26 -9.65 2.79
N SER A 82 0.37 -10.68 3.35
CA SER A 82 -0.28 -11.74 4.12
C SER A 82 -0.39 -11.44 5.62
N ALA A 83 -0.17 -10.20 6.05
CA ALA A 83 -0.28 -9.84 7.46
C ALA A 83 -1.63 -10.26 8.04
N PRO A 84 -1.67 -11.16 9.04
CA PRO A 84 -2.91 -11.71 9.57
C PRO A 84 -3.66 -10.69 10.42
N VAL A 85 -4.97 -10.76 10.39
CA VAL A 85 -5.87 -10.00 11.25
C VAL A 85 -6.39 -10.90 12.38
N LYS A 86 -6.84 -12.10 12.01
CA LYS A 86 -7.42 -13.07 12.94
C LYS A 86 -6.42 -13.45 14.03
N GLY A 87 -6.81 -13.23 15.28
CA GLY A 87 -6.01 -13.45 16.48
C GLY A 87 -5.17 -12.25 16.91
N PHE A 88 -5.19 -11.14 16.15
CA PHE A 88 -4.45 -9.91 16.44
C PHE A 88 -5.36 -8.67 16.49
N GLU A 89 -6.68 -8.86 16.48
CA GLU A 89 -7.68 -7.79 16.35
C GLU A 89 -7.54 -6.72 17.42
N LYS A 90 -7.15 -7.10 18.63
CA LYS A 90 -6.91 -6.16 19.74
C LYS A 90 -5.86 -5.10 19.37
N ASP A 91 -4.80 -5.50 18.69
CA ASP A 91 -3.66 -4.65 18.37
C ASP A 91 -3.78 -3.99 16.99
N VAL A 92 -4.35 -4.70 16.00
CA VAL A 92 -4.34 -4.25 14.61
C VAL A 92 -5.73 -4.00 14.02
N GLY A 93 -6.80 -4.19 14.79
CA GLY A 93 -8.19 -4.05 14.33
C GLY A 93 -8.68 -5.22 13.50
N GLY A 94 -9.99 -5.29 13.32
CA GLY A 94 -10.67 -6.33 12.54
C GLY A 94 -11.03 -5.91 11.13
N LYS A 95 -11.19 -4.60 10.89
CA LYS A 95 -11.61 -4.04 9.60
C LYS A 95 -10.49 -4.11 8.56
N THR A 96 -10.85 -4.49 7.34
CA THR A 96 -10.00 -4.36 6.15
C THR A 96 -10.86 -3.87 5.00
N THR A 97 -10.49 -2.74 4.41
CA THR A 97 -11.16 -2.21 3.21
C THR A 97 -10.42 -2.62 1.95
N LEU A 98 -9.09 -2.47 1.96
CA LEU A 98 -8.20 -2.84 0.88
C LEU A 98 -7.09 -3.74 1.42
N ARG A 99 -6.82 -4.84 0.72
CA ARG A 99 -5.58 -5.59 0.90
C ARG A 99 -4.72 -5.47 -0.34
N ILE A 100 -3.61 -4.74 -0.22
CA ILE A 100 -2.67 -4.54 -1.32
C ILE A 100 -1.55 -5.57 -1.21
N THR A 101 -1.30 -6.29 -2.28
CA THR A 101 -0.29 -7.35 -2.31
C THR A 101 0.27 -7.56 -3.71
N TYR A 102 1.34 -8.34 -3.80
CA TYR A 102 1.87 -8.95 -5.01
C TYR A 102 1.83 -10.48 -4.84
N PRO A 103 2.03 -11.29 -5.88
CA PRO A 103 1.78 -12.75 -5.82
C PRO A 103 2.48 -13.45 -4.65
N GLU A 104 3.77 -13.19 -4.45
CA GLU A 104 4.56 -13.82 -3.40
C GLU A 104 4.23 -13.28 -2.00
N GLY A 105 3.59 -12.11 -1.91
CA GLY A 105 3.11 -11.52 -0.66
C GLY A 105 1.70 -11.95 -0.27
N ALA A 106 0.94 -12.55 -1.18
CA ALA A 106 -0.47 -12.86 -0.98
C ALA A 106 -0.69 -13.94 0.10
N ILE A 107 -1.85 -13.87 0.76
CA ILE A 107 -2.29 -14.89 1.70
C ILE A 107 -2.44 -16.22 0.97
N GLN A 108 -1.80 -17.28 1.51
CA GLN A 108 -1.83 -18.63 0.94
C GLN A 108 -3.07 -19.42 1.38
N LYS A 109 -3.54 -19.18 2.61
CA LYS A 109 -4.63 -19.91 3.22
C LYS A 109 -5.94 -19.13 3.08
N MET A 110 -6.93 -19.72 2.45
CA MET A 110 -8.20 -19.06 2.12
C MET A 110 -8.96 -18.59 3.37
N GLU A 111 -8.87 -19.33 4.47
CA GLU A 111 -9.52 -19.01 5.74
C GLU A 111 -8.94 -17.80 6.48
N GLN A 112 -7.83 -17.28 6.01
CA GLN A 112 -7.18 -16.08 6.57
C GLN A 112 -7.60 -14.79 5.87
N TYR A 113 -8.34 -14.89 4.75
CA TYR A 113 -8.86 -13.71 4.08
C TYR A 113 -10.04 -13.10 4.85
N GLU A 114 -10.08 -11.79 4.89
CA GLU A 114 -11.23 -11.02 5.36
C GLU A 114 -12.40 -11.20 4.38
N LYS A 115 -13.65 -11.04 4.87
CA LYS A 115 -14.83 -11.27 4.03
C LYS A 115 -15.09 -10.15 3.02
N ASP A 116 -14.96 -8.91 3.43
CA ASP A 116 -15.52 -7.74 2.72
C ASP A 116 -14.44 -6.77 2.18
N SER A 117 -13.19 -7.23 2.00
CA SER A 117 -12.10 -6.40 1.50
C SER A 117 -11.94 -6.52 -0.01
N LEU A 118 -11.55 -5.41 -0.66
CA LEU A 118 -11.08 -5.44 -2.04
C LEU A 118 -9.65 -6.00 -2.08
N PHE A 119 -9.43 -6.93 -3.00
CA PHE A 119 -8.10 -7.47 -3.30
C PHE A 119 -7.43 -6.58 -4.34
N VAL A 120 -6.25 -6.03 -4.01
CA VAL A 120 -5.55 -5.08 -4.87
C VAL A 120 -4.17 -5.61 -5.23
N LEU A 121 -3.95 -5.87 -6.51
CA LEU A 121 -2.63 -6.23 -7.02
C LEU A 121 -1.77 -4.97 -7.17
N ALA A 122 -0.59 -4.95 -6.55
CA ALA A 122 0.52 -4.08 -6.92
C ALA A 122 1.46 -4.87 -7.85
N GLY A 123 1.45 -4.54 -9.13
CA GLY A 123 2.23 -5.26 -10.15
C GLY A 123 3.66 -4.73 -10.23
N PHE A 124 4.64 -5.49 -9.72
CA PHE A 124 6.06 -5.13 -9.78
C PHE A 124 6.80 -5.75 -10.96
N LYS A 125 6.25 -6.80 -11.56
CA LYS A 125 6.80 -7.50 -12.72
C LYS A 125 5.69 -8.06 -13.61
N TRP A 126 6.00 -8.43 -14.86
CA TRP A 126 5.00 -8.91 -15.79
C TRP A 126 4.30 -10.20 -15.32
N GLN A 127 5.02 -11.07 -14.60
CA GLN A 127 4.48 -12.29 -14.03
C GLN A 127 3.32 -12.03 -13.06
N ASP A 128 3.32 -10.88 -12.37
CA ASP A 128 2.27 -10.52 -11.41
C ASP A 128 0.92 -10.36 -12.10
N PHE A 129 0.92 -9.72 -13.29
CA PHE A 129 -0.30 -9.60 -14.09
C PHE A 129 -0.75 -10.94 -14.68
N LYS A 130 0.20 -11.80 -15.09
CA LYS A 130 -0.12 -13.15 -15.55
C LYS A 130 -0.76 -13.97 -14.43
N TRP A 131 -0.21 -13.92 -13.22
CA TRP A 131 -0.80 -14.55 -12.05
C TRP A 131 -2.20 -14.03 -11.76
N LEU A 132 -2.41 -12.71 -11.80
CA LEU A 132 -3.73 -12.14 -11.55
C LEU A 132 -4.75 -12.59 -12.59
N LYS A 133 -4.36 -12.74 -13.86
CA LYS A 133 -5.23 -13.31 -14.89
C LYS A 133 -5.69 -14.72 -14.51
N TYR A 134 -4.77 -15.58 -14.06
CA TYR A 134 -5.14 -16.93 -13.61
C TYR A 134 -6.14 -16.89 -12.44
N ILE A 135 -5.92 -15.99 -11.47
CA ILE A 135 -6.83 -15.83 -10.34
C ILE A 135 -8.23 -15.39 -10.81
N VAL A 136 -8.31 -14.36 -11.64
CA VAL A 136 -9.57 -13.78 -12.12
C VAL A 136 -10.38 -14.77 -12.96
N TYR A 137 -9.70 -15.54 -13.81
CA TYR A 137 -10.34 -16.55 -14.69
C TYR A 137 -10.45 -17.92 -14.05
N LYS A 138 -10.01 -18.09 -12.78
CA LYS A 138 -9.99 -19.37 -12.05
C LYS A 138 -9.19 -20.44 -12.79
N GLU A 139 -8.16 -20.02 -13.54
CA GLU A 139 -7.24 -20.91 -14.27
C GLU A 139 -6.18 -21.49 -13.31
N LYS A 140 -5.52 -22.58 -13.71
CA LYS A 140 -4.44 -23.19 -12.91
C LYS A 140 -3.17 -22.33 -13.00
N VAL A 141 -2.68 -21.88 -11.84
CA VAL A 141 -1.39 -21.17 -11.76
C VAL A 141 -0.25 -22.15 -12.07
N SER A 142 0.65 -21.75 -12.97
CA SER A 142 1.82 -22.55 -13.32
C SER A 142 2.96 -22.35 -12.33
N ALA A 143 3.53 -23.44 -11.83
CA ALA A 143 4.71 -23.41 -10.97
C ALA A 143 5.97 -22.90 -11.69
N SER A 144 5.99 -22.95 -13.04
CA SER A 144 7.14 -22.53 -13.87
C SER A 144 7.16 -21.02 -14.19
N ASP A 145 6.24 -20.23 -13.66
CA ASP A 145 6.12 -18.80 -13.99
C ASP A 145 7.16 -17.88 -13.35
N GLY A 146 8.21 -18.44 -12.73
CA GLY A 146 9.38 -17.69 -12.28
C GLY A 146 9.17 -16.88 -10.99
N PHE A 147 8.29 -17.32 -10.10
CA PHE A 147 8.15 -16.76 -8.76
C PHE A 147 9.28 -17.23 -7.84
N TRP A 148 9.79 -16.34 -7.00
CA TRP A 148 10.90 -16.67 -6.10
C TRP A 148 10.47 -17.48 -4.85
N LYS A 149 9.16 -17.59 -4.61
CA LYS A 149 8.55 -18.55 -3.67
C LYS A 149 7.18 -18.98 -4.17
N SER A 150 6.56 -19.94 -3.47
CA SER A 150 5.19 -20.38 -3.75
C SER A 150 4.21 -19.21 -3.68
N VAL A 151 3.27 -19.15 -4.63
CA VAL A 151 2.22 -18.15 -4.69
C VAL A 151 0.86 -18.78 -4.46
N ALA A 152 -0.12 -17.98 -4.00
CA ALA A 152 -1.48 -18.44 -3.86
C ALA A 152 -2.04 -18.89 -5.22
N THR A 153 -2.67 -20.05 -5.23
CA THR A 153 -3.31 -20.60 -6.44
C THR A 153 -4.77 -20.15 -6.58
N ARG A 154 -5.34 -19.63 -5.51
CA ARG A 154 -6.70 -19.08 -5.45
C ARG A 154 -6.77 -17.90 -4.49
N VAL A 155 -7.64 -16.96 -4.80
CA VAL A 155 -8.02 -15.84 -3.93
C VAL A 155 -9.54 -15.92 -3.79
N PRO A 156 -10.10 -15.94 -2.57
CA PRO A 156 -11.54 -16.06 -2.35
C PRO A 156 -12.23 -14.71 -2.59
N ARG A 157 -12.12 -14.21 -3.80
CA ARG A 157 -12.73 -12.96 -4.28
C ARG A 157 -13.33 -13.19 -5.65
N GLU A 158 -14.49 -12.60 -5.85
CA GLU A 158 -15.07 -12.53 -7.19
C GLU A 158 -14.36 -11.44 -8.02
N PRO A 159 -14.38 -11.52 -9.36
CA PRO A 159 -13.66 -10.57 -10.20
C PRO A 159 -13.96 -9.10 -9.90
N HIS A 160 -15.21 -8.76 -9.56
CA HIS A 160 -15.61 -7.39 -9.22
C HIS A 160 -15.04 -6.86 -7.88
N GLU A 161 -14.48 -7.73 -7.04
CA GLU A 161 -13.78 -7.39 -5.80
C GLU A 161 -12.26 -7.25 -6.00
N ILE A 162 -11.77 -7.44 -7.22
CA ILE A 162 -10.34 -7.41 -7.56
C ILE A 162 -10.01 -6.10 -8.30
N ARG A 163 -8.87 -5.49 -7.94
CA ARG A 163 -8.36 -4.25 -8.53
C ARG A 163 -6.88 -4.41 -8.91
N ILE A 164 -6.45 -3.60 -9.86
CA ILE A 164 -5.03 -3.39 -10.15
C ILE A 164 -4.67 -1.98 -9.67
N LEU A 165 -3.69 -1.88 -8.78
CA LEU A 165 -3.16 -0.58 -8.36
C LEU A 165 -2.56 0.13 -9.58
N ASN A 166 -2.86 1.41 -9.75
CA ASN A 166 -2.27 2.18 -10.83
C ASN A 166 -0.76 2.32 -10.61
N PRO A 167 0.09 1.84 -11.54
CA PRO A 167 1.55 1.92 -11.44
C PRO A 167 2.09 3.34 -11.26
N TYR A 168 1.30 4.35 -11.57
CA TYR A 168 1.60 5.75 -11.26
C TYR A 168 2.01 5.95 -9.81
N PHE A 169 1.36 5.26 -8.85
CA PHE A 169 1.71 5.38 -7.44
C PHE A 169 3.03 4.70 -7.10
N ILE A 170 3.49 3.72 -7.87
CA ILE A 170 4.81 3.13 -7.73
C ILE A 170 5.88 4.13 -8.22
N GLN A 171 5.61 4.83 -9.33
CA GLN A 171 6.48 5.92 -9.80
C GLN A 171 6.55 7.07 -8.79
N GLU A 172 5.41 7.55 -8.32
CA GLU A 172 5.36 8.66 -7.35
C GLU A 172 6.07 8.29 -6.04
N ALA A 173 5.85 7.07 -5.53
CA ALA A 173 6.56 6.60 -4.35
C ALA A 173 8.07 6.57 -4.56
N ALA A 174 8.52 6.01 -5.70
CA ALA A 174 9.94 5.86 -5.99
C ALA A 174 10.63 7.23 -6.23
N PHE A 175 10.10 8.02 -7.14
CA PHE A 175 10.82 9.16 -7.70
C PHE A 175 10.47 10.49 -7.03
N SER A 176 9.19 10.70 -6.70
CA SER A 176 8.75 11.97 -6.11
C SER A 176 8.80 11.96 -4.59
N PHE A 177 8.45 10.83 -3.96
CA PHE A 177 8.30 10.75 -2.51
C PHE A 177 9.58 10.31 -1.81
N ILE A 178 10.24 9.24 -2.30
CA ILE A 178 11.50 8.72 -1.72
C ILE A 178 12.72 9.38 -2.34
N GLY A 179 12.61 9.82 -3.62
CA GLY A 179 13.73 10.43 -4.35
C GLY A 179 14.73 9.39 -4.88
N LEU A 180 14.27 8.17 -5.21
CA LEU A 180 15.12 7.16 -5.82
C LEU A 180 15.61 7.63 -7.20
N PRO A 181 16.82 7.28 -7.61
CA PRO A 181 17.35 7.69 -8.90
C PRO A 181 16.58 7.03 -10.05
N PHE A 182 16.22 7.83 -11.04
CA PHE A 182 15.54 7.33 -12.24
C PHE A 182 16.59 6.80 -13.24
N ASN A 183 16.69 5.50 -13.36
CA ASN A 183 17.61 4.81 -14.27
C ASN A 183 16.89 4.27 -15.53
N ASN A 184 16.18 5.11 -16.27
CA ASN A 184 15.50 4.75 -17.54
C ASN A 184 14.74 3.43 -17.53
N GLY A 185 14.16 3.03 -16.38
CA GLY A 185 13.42 1.78 -16.23
C GLY A 185 14.28 0.53 -16.04
N LEU A 186 15.60 0.66 -15.95
CA LEU A 186 16.45 -0.46 -15.55
C LEU A 186 16.24 -0.71 -14.06
N MET A 187 15.71 -1.90 -13.74
CA MET A 187 15.55 -2.37 -12.36
C MET A 187 16.93 -2.69 -11.77
N GLY A 188 17.62 -1.66 -11.26
CA GLY A 188 18.75 -1.86 -10.38
C GLY A 188 18.27 -2.24 -8.97
N ARG A 189 19.03 -3.04 -8.23
CA ARG A 189 18.77 -3.27 -6.80
C ARG A 189 18.72 -1.91 -6.09
N GLY A 190 17.62 -1.63 -5.39
CA GLY A 190 17.44 -0.39 -4.62
C GLY A 190 16.54 0.67 -5.25
N ASN A 191 16.07 0.50 -6.50
CA ASN A 191 15.22 1.51 -7.17
C ASN A 191 13.72 1.20 -7.09
N ILE A 192 13.31 0.16 -6.37
CA ILE A 192 11.91 -0.23 -6.21
C ILE A 192 11.45 0.20 -4.82
N PRO A 193 10.37 0.99 -4.71
CA PRO A 193 9.84 1.39 -3.42
C PRO A 193 9.23 0.17 -2.70
N THR A 194 9.19 0.23 -1.37
CA THR A 194 8.49 -0.78 -0.58
C THR A 194 6.98 -0.70 -0.85
N LEU A 195 6.27 -1.83 -0.68
CA LEU A 195 4.81 -1.83 -0.82
C LEU A 195 4.15 -0.85 0.16
N GLY A 196 4.75 -0.67 1.35
CA GLY A 196 4.29 0.28 2.35
C GLY A 196 4.34 1.71 1.86
N SER A 197 5.48 2.16 1.30
CA SER A 197 5.61 3.50 0.75
C SER A 197 4.68 3.74 -0.44
N VAL A 198 4.47 2.73 -1.29
CA VAL A 198 3.49 2.81 -2.39
C VAL A 198 2.06 2.99 -1.86
N ALA A 199 1.66 2.24 -0.84
CA ALA A 199 0.33 2.35 -0.24
C ALA A 199 0.12 3.72 0.44
N ILE A 200 1.14 4.24 1.12
CA ILE A 200 1.09 5.59 1.71
C ILE A 200 0.95 6.65 0.61
N THR A 201 1.76 6.58 -0.44
CA THR A 201 1.67 7.51 -1.57
C THR A 201 0.28 7.47 -2.21
N MET A 202 -0.27 6.27 -2.45
CA MET A 202 -1.65 6.12 -2.94
C MET A 202 -2.65 6.83 -2.01
N ALA A 203 -2.55 6.64 -0.70
CA ALA A 203 -3.46 7.25 0.27
C ALA A 203 -3.34 8.78 0.27
N LEU A 204 -2.11 9.33 0.25
CA LEU A 204 -1.88 10.78 0.18
C LEU A 204 -2.53 11.45 -1.04
N HIS A 205 -2.68 10.73 -2.14
CA HIS A 205 -3.35 11.24 -3.35
C HIS A 205 -4.88 11.07 -3.34
N ASN A 206 -5.42 10.16 -2.51
CA ASN A 206 -6.82 9.75 -2.63
C ASN A 206 -7.65 9.92 -1.36
N CYS A 207 -7.04 10.29 -0.24
CA CYS A 207 -7.70 10.46 1.05
C CYS A 207 -7.51 11.89 1.56
N ASP A 208 -8.44 12.34 2.38
CA ASP A 208 -8.41 13.68 2.97
C ASP A 208 -7.61 13.71 4.28
N GLU A 209 -7.63 12.60 4.99
CA GLU A 209 -6.79 12.34 6.17
C GLU A 209 -6.07 11.00 5.98
N VAL A 210 -4.78 10.95 6.27
CA VAL A 210 -3.97 9.73 6.17
C VAL A 210 -3.24 9.49 7.48
N ALA A 211 -3.48 8.31 8.05
CA ALA A 211 -2.72 7.79 9.19
C ALA A 211 -1.90 6.58 8.77
N VAL A 212 -0.85 6.32 9.54
CA VAL A 212 -0.02 5.13 9.39
C VAL A 212 0.21 4.48 10.75
N ALA A 213 0.18 3.15 10.78
CA ALA A 213 0.47 2.36 11.99
C ALA A 213 1.33 1.15 11.61
N GLY A 214 2.27 0.78 12.47
CA GLY A 214 3.12 -0.41 12.23
C GLY A 214 4.24 -0.20 11.21
N PHE A 215 4.70 1.04 11.07
CA PHE A 215 5.87 1.41 10.28
C PHE A 215 7.01 1.83 11.21
N GLY A 216 8.24 1.79 10.68
CA GLY A 216 9.47 2.10 11.40
C GLY A 216 10.08 0.86 12.06
N TYR A 217 11.40 0.74 11.87
CA TYR A 217 12.21 -0.29 12.50
C TYR A 217 13.04 0.31 13.61
N ASP A 218 12.81 -0.14 14.86
CA ASP A 218 13.63 0.28 15.99
C ASP A 218 14.92 -0.54 16.05
N MET A 219 15.99 0.01 15.47
CA MET A 219 17.31 -0.63 15.45
C MET A 219 18.01 -0.62 16.79
N SER A 220 17.53 0.17 17.76
CA SER A 220 18.02 0.15 19.15
C SER A 220 17.55 -1.09 19.91
N SER A 221 16.51 -1.75 19.40
CA SER A 221 15.90 -2.94 20.00
C SER A 221 16.06 -4.19 19.11
N PRO A 222 17.29 -4.74 18.95
CA PRO A 222 17.57 -5.83 18.00
C PRO A 222 16.82 -7.13 18.30
N ASN A 223 16.35 -7.31 19.53
CA ASN A 223 15.58 -8.47 19.98
C ASN A 223 14.06 -8.28 19.83
N ALA A 224 13.58 -7.08 19.47
CA ALA A 224 12.18 -6.85 19.23
C ALA A 224 11.70 -7.67 18.01
N PRO A 225 10.42 -8.07 17.96
CA PRO A 225 9.88 -8.77 16.82
C PRO A 225 9.90 -7.87 15.58
N LEU A 226 10.23 -8.45 14.43
CA LEU A 226 10.22 -7.75 13.15
C LEU A 226 8.78 -7.43 12.74
N HIS A 227 7.90 -8.44 12.85
CA HIS A 227 6.48 -8.28 12.56
C HIS A 227 5.64 -8.68 13.79
N TYR A 228 4.44 -8.13 13.94
CA TYR A 228 3.58 -8.37 15.11
C TYR A 228 3.07 -9.80 15.24
N TYR A 229 3.18 -10.62 14.18
CA TYR A 229 2.62 -11.96 14.09
C TYR A 229 3.68 -13.09 14.01
N GLU A 230 4.96 -12.77 14.11
CA GLU A 230 6.02 -13.77 13.99
C GLU A 230 7.15 -13.54 15.02
N ASN A 231 7.93 -14.59 15.27
CA ASN A 231 9.04 -14.55 16.24
C ASN A 231 10.38 -14.14 15.61
N ILE A 232 10.40 -13.72 14.34
CA ILE A 232 11.61 -13.22 13.70
C ILE A 232 12.00 -11.91 14.37
N LYS A 233 13.26 -11.81 14.76
CA LYS A 233 13.78 -10.64 15.45
C LYS A 233 14.28 -9.57 14.48
N MET A 234 14.27 -8.33 14.90
CA MET A 234 14.79 -7.18 14.15
C MET A 234 16.25 -7.38 13.71
N SER A 235 17.05 -8.11 14.50
CA SER A 235 18.44 -8.45 14.15
C SER A 235 18.58 -9.26 12.85
N ALA A 236 17.56 -10.01 12.44
CA ALA A 236 17.62 -10.83 11.23
C ALA A 236 17.70 -10.00 9.92
N ILE A 237 17.36 -8.72 9.97
CA ILE A 237 17.37 -7.83 8.80
C ILE A 237 18.55 -6.86 8.77
N LYS A 238 19.52 -6.98 9.70
CA LYS A 238 20.68 -6.06 9.76
C LYS A 238 21.46 -5.96 8.46
N GLU A 239 21.53 -7.02 7.67
CA GLU A 239 22.28 -7.07 6.41
C GLU A 239 21.50 -6.46 5.22
N VAL A 240 20.18 -6.34 5.34
CA VAL A 240 19.29 -5.88 4.26
C VAL A 240 18.92 -4.39 4.40
N ILE A 241 19.17 -3.83 5.56
CA ILE A 241 18.65 -2.53 6.02
C ILE A 241 19.24 -1.26 5.37
N PRO A 242 20.45 -1.16 4.84
CA PRO A 242 20.90 0.13 4.29
C PRO A 242 19.90 0.72 3.30
N SER A 243 19.35 -0.09 2.41
CA SER A 243 18.38 0.37 1.40
C SER A 243 16.96 0.59 1.93
N LEU A 244 16.53 -0.14 2.97
CA LEU A 244 15.19 0.02 3.57
C LEU A 244 15.15 1.20 4.55
N LYS A 245 16.22 1.44 5.31
CA LYS A 245 16.34 2.61 6.20
C LYS A 245 16.23 3.92 5.45
N ASP A 246 16.89 4.01 4.30
CA ASP A 246 16.87 5.22 3.49
C ASP A 246 15.45 5.46 2.92
N GLN A 247 14.72 4.41 2.57
CA GLN A 247 13.36 4.52 2.08
C GLN A 247 12.35 4.91 3.17
N GLU A 248 12.42 4.31 4.36
CA GLU A 248 11.47 4.60 5.45
C GLU A 248 11.85 5.88 6.21
N SER A 249 13.13 6.17 6.42
CA SER A 249 13.57 7.39 7.07
C SER A 249 13.34 8.65 6.22
N SER A 250 13.34 8.53 4.90
CA SER A 250 12.94 9.64 4.01
C SER A 250 11.45 9.97 4.13
N VAL A 251 10.63 8.97 4.50
CA VAL A 251 9.17 9.11 4.69
C VAL A 251 8.82 9.60 6.09
N PHE A 252 9.61 9.20 7.10
CA PHE A 252 9.29 9.42 8.53
C PHE A 252 10.50 9.98 9.29
N LYS A 253 11.02 11.14 8.90
CA LYS A 253 11.98 11.85 9.76
C LYS A 253 11.26 12.44 10.97
N PRO A 254 11.61 12.03 12.22
CA PRO A 254 11.04 12.65 13.41
C PRO A 254 11.49 14.11 13.48
N GLY A 255 10.54 15.05 13.49
CA GLY A 255 10.79 16.45 13.85
C GLY A 255 11.11 17.43 12.72
N GLU A 256 11.20 17.03 11.46
CA GLU A 256 11.27 18.01 10.37
C GLU A 256 9.85 18.44 9.95
N GLN A 257 9.49 19.66 10.33
CA GLN A 257 8.47 20.42 9.61
C GLN A 257 8.92 20.46 8.15
N LEU A 258 8.06 20.03 7.22
CA LEU A 258 8.29 20.25 5.79
C LEU A 258 8.31 21.75 5.49
N GLN A 259 9.37 22.43 5.89
CA GLN A 259 9.82 23.69 5.34
C GLN A 259 10.78 23.35 4.19
N GLY A 260 10.22 22.93 3.09
CA GLY A 260 10.93 22.69 1.83
C GLY A 260 10.50 23.73 0.80
N SER A 261 10.99 24.94 0.91
CA SER A 261 11.12 25.84 -0.21
C SER A 261 12.22 25.32 -1.12
N SER A 262 11.89 24.42 -2.02
CA SER A 262 12.61 24.19 -3.26
C SER A 262 11.58 24.07 -4.38
N THR A 263 11.61 25.05 -5.25
CA THR A 263 10.80 25.25 -6.42
C THR A 263 10.99 24.12 -7.43
N LEU A 264 10.19 23.06 -7.29
CA LEU A 264 9.81 22.20 -8.38
C LEU A 264 8.32 22.45 -8.61
N LYS A 265 8.00 23.13 -9.70
CA LYS A 265 6.63 23.37 -10.13
C LYS A 265 5.94 22.03 -10.41
N PRO A 266 4.98 21.58 -9.59
CA PRO A 266 4.13 20.46 -9.97
C PRO A 266 3.05 21.01 -10.90
N SER A 267 2.95 20.43 -12.06
CA SER A 267 1.87 20.66 -12.99
C SER A 267 0.58 19.91 -12.58
N LEU A 268 0.03 20.15 -11.38
CA LEU A 268 -1.32 19.75 -11.00
C LEU A 268 -1.76 20.51 -9.72
N PRO A 269 -2.97 21.04 -9.68
CA PRO A 269 -3.43 21.90 -8.60
C PRO A 269 -4.05 21.07 -7.46
N LEU A 270 -3.24 20.61 -6.53
CA LEU A 270 -3.69 20.13 -5.21
C LEU A 270 -2.48 20.00 -4.28
N GLN A 271 -1.97 21.13 -3.82
CA GLN A 271 -1.09 21.15 -2.63
C GLN A 271 -1.97 20.91 -1.38
N ARG A 272 -2.25 19.68 -1.05
CA ARG A 272 -2.76 19.35 0.29
C ARG A 272 -1.55 19.39 1.23
N LYS A 273 -1.52 20.37 2.14
CA LYS A 273 -0.50 20.46 3.19
C LYS A 273 -0.80 19.40 4.24
N CYS A 274 -0.07 18.30 4.23
CA CYS A 274 -0.11 17.31 5.29
C CYS A 274 0.78 17.73 6.45
N LYS A 275 0.28 17.71 7.69
CA LYS A 275 1.08 17.79 8.92
C LYS A 275 1.20 16.41 9.54
N LEU A 276 2.43 15.97 9.77
CA LEU A 276 2.70 14.73 10.49
C LEU A 276 2.53 14.99 11.99
N GLN A 277 1.62 14.28 12.63
CA GLN A 277 1.39 14.35 14.07
C GLN A 277 1.76 13.00 14.70
N GLN A 278 2.82 12.99 15.50
CA GLN A 278 3.22 11.82 16.28
C GLN A 278 2.42 11.74 17.57
N HIS A 279 1.89 10.57 17.89
CA HIS A 279 1.25 10.33 19.16
C HIS A 279 2.27 9.72 20.15
N PRO A 280 2.56 10.38 21.28
CA PRO A 280 3.48 9.85 22.29
C PRO A 280 2.99 8.48 22.79
N GLY A 281 3.85 7.47 22.75
CA GLY A 281 3.58 6.13 23.31
C GLY A 281 2.83 5.15 22.41
N SER A 282 2.39 5.51 21.23
CA SER A 282 1.54 4.68 20.37
C SER A 282 2.21 4.22 19.09
N GLY A 283 3.45 4.12 18.87
CA GLY A 283 4.08 3.54 17.65
C GLY A 283 3.41 3.90 16.29
N GLY A 284 2.59 4.95 16.28
CA GLY A 284 1.84 5.44 15.13
C GLY A 284 2.07 6.94 14.90
N ALA A 285 2.04 7.36 13.65
CA ALA A 285 2.06 8.75 13.24
C ALA A 285 0.83 9.02 12.36
N THR A 286 0.19 10.17 12.55
CA THR A 286 -0.94 10.61 11.73
C THR A 286 -0.49 11.77 10.85
N CYS A 287 -0.72 11.66 9.56
CA CYS A 287 -0.56 12.77 8.63
C CYS A 287 -1.94 13.39 8.38
N VAL A 288 -2.20 14.57 8.93
CA VAL A 288 -3.48 15.26 8.77
C VAL A 288 -3.39 16.21 7.58
N CYS A 289 -4.17 15.95 6.54
CA CYS A 289 -4.40 16.90 5.46
C CYS A 289 -5.52 17.84 5.85
N LEU A 290 -5.25 19.15 5.93
CA LEU A 290 -6.14 20.20 6.45
C LEU A 290 -7.40 20.49 5.60
N ALA A 291 -7.94 19.52 4.87
CA ALA A 291 -9.13 19.70 4.05
C ALA A 291 -10.45 19.34 4.75
N CYS A 292 -10.40 18.58 5.84
CA CYS A 292 -11.57 18.30 6.66
C CYS A 292 -11.66 19.37 7.74
N GLY A 293 -12.37 20.46 7.44
CA GLY A 293 -12.69 21.46 8.46
C GLY A 293 -13.40 20.78 9.62
N SER A 294 -12.88 20.95 10.83
CA SER A 294 -13.59 20.64 12.07
C SER A 294 -14.92 21.40 12.05
N LEU A 295 -16.03 20.69 11.90
CA LEU A 295 -17.34 21.24 12.21
C LEU A 295 -17.31 21.63 13.70
N PRO A 296 -17.66 22.86 14.06
CA PRO A 296 -17.74 23.25 15.46
C PRO A 296 -18.78 22.36 16.14
N GLY A 297 -18.36 21.70 17.22
CA GLY A 297 -19.24 20.89 18.05
C GLY A 297 -20.43 21.74 18.50
N ASN A 298 -21.64 21.33 18.19
CA ASN A 298 -22.84 21.78 18.88
C ASN A 298 -22.81 21.25 20.30
N THR A 299 -22.44 22.11 21.23
CA THR A 299 -22.81 21.97 22.63
C THR A 299 -24.32 22.21 22.75
N HIS A 300 -25.07 21.15 23.01
CA HIS A 300 -26.28 21.22 23.88
C HIS A 300 -26.37 19.95 24.67
#